data_96d85070e5a41319c65a2077a9bf74e6
#
_entry.id   96d85070e5a41319c65a2077a9bf74e6
#
_cell.length_a   1.000
_cell.length_b   1.000
_cell.length_c   1.000
_cell.angle_alpha   90.00
_cell.angle_beta   90.00
_cell.angle_gamma   90.00
#
_symmetry.space_group_name_H-M   'P 1'
#
loop_
_entity.id
_entity.type
_entity.pdbx_description
1 polymer ?
#
loop_
_entity_poly.entity_id
_entity_poly.type
_entity_poly.pdbx_seq_one_letter_code
_entity_poly.pdbx_strand_id
1 'polypeptide(L)'
;FLTTKAGFAGNDKTGPNLAAMCWAEELLESTGGEIWKRLLLRAADTYSQFKNGTAPYPCHPDFGCEDMFFISAMCGRAYKVTGDEQYLNTYINFLLEASIQQNDGLFWHCRSAPYFWGRGNGFAALAFAEGLTYMPEQHSSRDELIAMHAHHLDGLSKLQQPSGMWTQLLDFPGTYQE
;
A
#
# COMPACT_ATOMS: atom_id res chain seq x y z
N PHE A 1 1.39 -21.92 -12.47
CA PHE A 1 1.86 -20.64 -13.06
C PHE A 1 2.65 -19.81 -12.03
N LEU A 2 2.06 -19.44 -10.90
CA LEU A 2 2.69 -18.60 -9.87
C LEU A 2 3.91 -19.23 -9.19
N THR A 3 4.02 -20.54 -9.18
CA THR A 3 5.16 -21.26 -8.60
C THR A 3 6.33 -21.47 -9.56
N THR A 4 6.18 -21.12 -10.83
CA THR A 4 7.25 -21.23 -11.83
C THR A 4 8.08 -19.96 -11.89
N LYS A 5 9.32 -20.05 -12.39
CA LYS A 5 10.18 -18.89 -12.59
C LYS A 5 9.59 -17.85 -13.56
N ALA A 6 8.83 -18.30 -14.56
CA ALA A 6 8.13 -17.43 -15.50
C ALA A 6 6.82 -16.86 -14.88
N GLY A 7 6.18 -17.61 -13.99
CA GLY A 7 4.93 -17.21 -13.33
C GLY A 7 5.10 -16.14 -12.27
N PHE A 8 6.29 -15.98 -11.70
CA PHE A 8 6.57 -14.89 -10.77
C PHE A 8 6.97 -13.64 -11.56
N ALA A 9 6.02 -13.11 -12.34
CA ALA A 9 6.11 -11.86 -13.10
C ALA A 9 7.37 -11.70 -13.98
N GLY A 10 8.04 -12.80 -14.28
CA GLY A 10 9.29 -12.77 -15.02
C GLY A 10 10.35 -11.94 -14.31
N ASN A 11 10.86 -10.93 -15.00
CA ASN A 11 11.82 -9.96 -14.43
C ASN A 11 11.15 -8.64 -14.03
N ASP A 12 9.83 -8.54 -14.15
CA ASP A 12 9.09 -7.33 -13.83
C ASP A 12 8.79 -7.28 -12.32
N LYS A 13 9.52 -6.45 -11.62
CA LYS A 13 9.44 -6.24 -10.18
C LYS A 13 8.66 -4.96 -9.85
N THR A 14 7.54 -4.76 -10.52
CA THR A 14 6.63 -3.63 -10.21
C THR A 14 5.75 -3.92 -9.01
N GLY A 15 5.28 -2.87 -8.34
CA GLY A 15 4.38 -2.99 -7.19
C GLY A 15 3.19 -3.91 -7.42
N PRO A 16 2.41 -3.77 -8.52
CA PRO A 16 1.28 -4.66 -8.80
C PRO A 16 1.66 -6.14 -8.91
N ASN A 17 2.80 -6.45 -9.55
CA ASN A 17 3.25 -7.82 -9.68
C ASN A 17 3.71 -8.43 -8.34
N LEU A 18 4.32 -7.62 -7.48
CA LEU A 18 4.69 -8.06 -6.13
C LEU A 18 3.45 -8.27 -5.27
N ALA A 19 2.50 -7.34 -5.29
CA ALA A 19 1.26 -7.43 -4.54
C ALA A 19 0.37 -8.61 -4.98
N ALA A 20 0.59 -9.16 -6.17
CA ALA A 20 -0.05 -10.41 -6.58
C ALA A 20 0.29 -11.62 -5.68
N MET A 21 1.23 -11.48 -4.73
CA MET A 21 1.57 -12.49 -3.71
C MET A 21 0.86 -12.25 -2.36
N CYS A 22 -0.01 -11.27 -2.23
CA CYS A 22 -0.67 -10.94 -0.96
C CYS A 22 -1.48 -12.11 -0.36
N TRP A 23 -2.03 -13.00 -1.18
CA TRP A 23 -2.75 -14.21 -0.75
C TRP A 23 -1.83 -15.32 -0.20
N ALA A 24 -0.51 -15.20 -0.35
CA ALA A 24 0.42 -16.27 0.03
C ALA A 24 0.45 -16.52 1.55
N GLU A 25 0.17 -15.50 2.35
CA GLU A 25 0.07 -15.62 3.81
C GLU A 25 -1.11 -16.51 4.21
N GLU A 26 -2.28 -16.29 3.65
CA GLU A 26 -3.49 -17.08 3.93
C GLU A 26 -3.31 -18.55 3.50
N LEU A 27 -2.61 -18.80 2.40
CA LEU A 27 -2.26 -20.15 1.99
C LEU A 27 -1.21 -20.80 2.89
N LEU A 28 -0.26 -20.04 3.41
CA LEU A 28 0.68 -20.52 4.42
C LEU A 28 -0.06 -20.95 5.68
N GLU A 29 -0.97 -20.11 6.19
CA GLU A 29 -1.76 -20.41 7.39
C GLU A 29 -2.67 -21.64 7.19
N SER A 30 -3.33 -21.75 6.05
CA SER A 30 -4.31 -22.82 5.80
C SER A 30 -3.67 -24.16 5.44
N THR A 31 -2.49 -24.17 4.82
CA THR A 31 -1.86 -25.39 4.29
C THR A 31 -0.54 -25.78 4.98
N GLY A 32 0.09 -24.84 5.72
CA GLY A 32 1.43 -25.03 6.28
C GLY A 32 2.53 -25.12 5.22
N GLY A 33 2.24 -24.77 3.97
CA GLY A 33 3.15 -24.98 2.84
C GLY A 33 4.26 -23.93 2.77
N GLU A 34 5.49 -24.31 3.11
CA GLU A 34 6.69 -23.43 3.08
C GLU A 34 6.94 -22.75 1.73
N ILE A 35 6.38 -23.24 0.65
CA ILE A 35 6.46 -22.59 -0.67
C ILE A 35 5.80 -21.21 -0.63
N TRP A 36 4.70 -21.05 0.09
CA TRP A 36 3.96 -19.79 0.19
C TRP A 36 4.75 -18.74 0.96
N LYS A 37 5.37 -19.14 2.07
CA LYS A 37 6.31 -18.28 2.81
C LYS A 37 7.45 -17.78 1.92
N ARG A 38 8.08 -18.68 1.17
CA ARG A 38 9.18 -18.28 0.27
C ARG A 38 8.73 -17.34 -0.84
N LEU A 39 7.53 -17.52 -1.40
CA LEU A 39 6.99 -16.63 -2.44
C LEU A 39 6.68 -15.23 -1.86
N LEU A 40 6.06 -15.17 -0.69
CA LEU A 40 5.79 -13.93 0.02
C LEU A 40 7.07 -13.16 0.33
N LEU A 41 8.03 -13.81 0.98
CA LEU A 41 9.28 -13.17 1.37
C LEU A 41 10.09 -12.73 0.14
N ARG A 42 10.13 -13.54 -0.93
CA ARG A 42 10.77 -13.14 -2.18
C ARG A 42 10.16 -11.88 -2.78
N ALA A 43 8.86 -11.67 -2.67
CA ALA A 43 8.22 -10.45 -3.11
C ALA A 43 8.55 -9.27 -2.18
N ALA A 44 8.42 -9.47 -0.87
CA ALA A 44 8.72 -8.45 0.13
C ALA A 44 10.20 -8.01 0.12
N ASP A 45 11.13 -8.95 -0.03
CA ASP A 45 12.60 -8.70 -0.14
C ASP A 45 12.99 -7.89 -1.38
N THR A 46 12.06 -7.71 -2.33
CA THR A 46 12.30 -6.84 -3.48
C THR A 46 12.26 -5.37 -3.08
N TYR A 47 11.49 -5.02 -2.04
CA TYR A 47 11.47 -3.66 -1.54
C TYR A 47 12.78 -3.34 -0.83
N SER A 48 13.47 -2.29 -1.30
CA SER A 48 14.64 -1.79 -0.58
C SER A 48 14.23 -1.19 0.76
N GLN A 49 15.17 -1.14 1.71
CA GLN A 49 14.92 -0.46 2.97
C GLN A 49 14.57 1.01 2.73
N PHE A 50 13.59 1.51 3.48
CA PHE A 50 13.24 2.92 3.46
C PHE A 50 14.44 3.78 3.89
N LYS A 51 14.66 4.88 3.16
CA LYS A 51 15.62 5.92 3.50
C LYS A 51 14.94 7.27 3.41
N ASN A 52 15.12 8.10 4.42
CA ASN A 52 14.49 9.41 4.50
C ASN A 52 14.49 10.15 3.14
N GLY A 53 13.33 10.59 2.71
CA GLY A 53 13.14 11.34 1.47
C GLY A 53 13.25 10.54 0.18
N THR A 54 13.49 9.22 0.25
CA THR A 54 13.65 8.37 -0.94
C THR A 54 12.66 7.20 -0.89
N ALA A 55 11.81 7.08 -1.90
CA ALA A 55 10.90 5.96 -2.01
C ALA A 55 11.69 4.64 -2.16
N PRO A 56 11.30 3.55 -1.46
CA PRO A 56 11.93 2.25 -1.63
C PRO A 56 11.76 1.74 -3.05
N TYR A 57 12.83 1.20 -3.65
CA TYR A 57 12.65 0.42 -4.88
C TYR A 57 11.73 -0.79 -4.59
N PRO A 58 10.78 -1.16 -5.46
CA PRO A 58 10.51 -0.62 -6.80
C PRO A 58 9.36 0.42 -6.84
N CYS A 59 9.04 1.08 -5.74
CA CYS A 59 8.03 2.14 -5.72
C CYS A 59 8.39 3.29 -6.65
N HIS A 60 7.37 4.05 -7.05
CA HIS A 60 7.57 5.27 -7.84
C HIS A 60 8.47 6.25 -7.07
N PRO A 61 9.50 6.83 -7.70
CA PRO A 61 10.46 7.71 -7.00
C PRO A 61 9.82 8.92 -6.29
N ASP A 62 8.70 9.40 -6.81
CA ASP A 62 7.94 10.53 -6.25
C ASP A 62 6.79 10.08 -5.33
N PHE A 63 6.86 8.87 -4.77
CA PHE A 63 5.89 8.30 -3.84
C PHE A 63 4.48 8.18 -4.44
N GLY A 64 4.26 7.15 -5.27
CA GLY A 64 2.94 6.86 -5.83
C GLY A 64 1.92 6.43 -4.78
N CYS A 65 0.68 6.93 -4.87
CA CYS A 65 -0.37 6.58 -3.91
C CYS A 65 -0.76 5.09 -3.98
N GLU A 66 -0.67 4.44 -5.13
CA GLU A 66 -0.87 3.00 -5.25
C GLU A 66 0.25 2.19 -4.57
N ASP A 67 1.48 2.71 -4.55
CA ASP A 67 2.60 2.04 -3.87
C ASP A 67 2.38 1.98 -2.35
N MET A 68 1.61 2.91 -1.79
CA MET A 68 1.22 2.84 -0.38
C MET A 68 0.57 1.49 -0.06
N PHE A 69 -0.37 1.04 -0.92
CA PHE A 69 -1.01 -0.27 -0.75
C PHE A 69 -0.04 -1.43 -1.01
N PHE A 70 0.70 -1.39 -2.11
CA PHE A 70 1.56 -2.50 -2.49
C PHE A 70 2.63 -2.80 -1.44
N ILE A 71 3.28 -1.77 -0.91
CA ILE A 71 4.32 -1.94 0.12
C ILE A 71 3.71 -2.36 1.47
N SER A 72 2.56 -1.79 1.86
CA SER A 72 1.88 -2.15 3.11
C SER A 72 1.39 -3.59 3.08
N ALA A 73 0.77 -4.02 1.97
CA ALA A 73 0.28 -5.37 1.82
C ALA A 73 1.40 -6.42 1.85
N MET A 74 2.53 -6.15 1.19
CA MET A 74 3.61 -7.13 1.13
C MET A 74 4.48 -7.13 2.38
N CYS A 75 4.92 -5.95 2.84
CA CYS A 75 5.77 -5.85 4.02
C CYS A 75 5.01 -6.14 5.31
N GLY A 76 3.73 -5.75 5.42
CA GLY A 76 2.89 -6.10 6.57
C GLY A 76 2.76 -7.62 6.76
N ARG A 77 2.46 -8.35 5.67
CA ARG A 77 2.39 -9.82 5.70
C ARG A 77 3.74 -10.47 5.99
N ALA A 78 4.82 -9.95 5.41
CA ALA A 78 6.16 -10.44 5.68
C ALA A 78 6.54 -10.26 7.16
N TYR A 79 6.21 -9.11 7.75
CA TYR A 79 6.37 -8.87 9.18
C TYR A 79 5.58 -9.88 10.02
N LYS A 80 4.30 -10.10 9.71
CA LYS A 80 3.46 -11.08 10.43
C LYS A 80 4.08 -12.48 10.42
N VAL A 81 4.64 -12.91 9.29
CA VAL A 81 5.20 -14.27 9.12
C VAL A 81 6.59 -14.43 9.74
N THR A 82 7.36 -13.34 9.87
CA THR A 82 8.77 -13.40 10.30
C THR A 82 9.04 -12.73 11.64
N GLY A 83 8.27 -11.71 12.01
CA GLY A 83 8.60 -10.80 13.13
C GLY A 83 9.75 -9.85 12.82
N ASP A 84 10.22 -9.76 11.57
CA ASP A 84 11.35 -8.90 11.21
C ASP A 84 10.90 -7.44 11.08
N GLU A 85 11.35 -6.62 12.03
CA GLU A 85 11.06 -5.18 12.11
C GLU A 85 11.47 -4.39 10.87
N GLN A 86 12.36 -4.91 10.03
CA GLN A 86 12.74 -4.25 8.80
C GLN A 86 11.53 -4.08 7.87
N TYR A 87 10.67 -5.09 7.75
CA TYR A 87 9.44 -4.99 6.95
C TYR A 87 8.47 -3.99 7.55
N LEU A 88 8.26 -4.05 8.87
CA LEU A 88 7.40 -3.12 9.60
C LEU A 88 7.84 -1.67 9.35
N ASN A 89 9.11 -1.36 9.61
CA ASN A 89 9.66 -0.03 9.44
C ASN A 89 9.59 0.46 7.98
N THR A 90 9.76 -0.43 7.01
CA THR A 90 9.76 -0.07 5.59
C THR A 90 8.41 0.52 5.17
N TYR A 91 7.29 -0.14 5.46
CA TYR A 91 5.99 0.37 5.04
C TYR A 91 5.47 1.52 5.93
N ILE A 92 5.73 1.49 7.24
CA ILE A 92 5.30 2.57 8.14
C ILE A 92 5.97 3.89 7.74
N ASN A 93 7.28 3.88 7.55
CA ASN A 93 8.00 5.08 7.14
C ASN A 93 7.55 5.56 5.76
N PHE A 94 7.23 4.64 4.82
CA PHE A 94 6.67 5.03 3.54
C PHE A 94 5.33 5.78 3.71
N LEU A 95 4.42 5.25 4.52
CA LEU A 95 3.11 5.88 4.76
C LEU A 95 3.24 7.27 5.40
N LEU A 96 4.14 7.40 6.37
CA LEU A 96 4.38 8.67 7.07
C LEU A 96 5.08 9.72 6.19
N GLU A 97 6.03 9.29 5.38
CA GLU A 97 6.91 10.20 4.64
C GLU A 97 6.50 10.46 3.18
N ALA A 98 5.47 9.79 2.67
CA ALA A 98 5.00 10.02 1.30
C ALA A 98 4.67 11.49 1.03
N SER A 99 4.16 12.23 2.05
CA SER A 99 3.88 13.67 2.00
C SER A 99 3.01 14.11 0.81
N ILE A 100 2.10 13.22 0.39
CA ILE A 100 1.15 13.46 -0.71
C ILE A 100 -0.29 13.63 -0.22
N GLN A 101 -0.53 13.47 1.10
CA GLN A 101 -1.81 13.82 1.72
C GLN A 101 -1.95 15.35 1.80
N GLN A 102 -3.11 15.85 1.40
CA GLN A 102 -3.41 17.28 1.39
C GLN A 102 -4.28 17.68 2.58
N ASN A 103 -4.47 18.99 2.76
CA ASN A 103 -5.22 19.55 3.89
C ASN A 103 -6.70 19.15 3.93
N ASP A 104 -7.26 18.69 2.82
CA ASP A 104 -8.62 18.15 2.73
C ASP A 104 -8.68 16.61 3.00
N GLY A 105 -7.54 16.01 3.33
CA GLY A 105 -7.38 14.60 3.61
C GLY A 105 -7.09 13.74 2.38
N LEU A 106 -7.29 14.24 1.17
CA LEU A 106 -7.09 13.48 -0.05
C LEU A 106 -5.61 13.32 -0.39
N PHE A 107 -5.30 12.30 -1.18
CA PHE A 107 -3.95 12.02 -1.65
C PHE A 107 -3.75 12.41 -3.11
N TRP A 108 -2.68 13.14 -3.43
CA TRP A 108 -2.21 13.26 -4.79
C TRP A 108 -1.78 11.90 -5.34
N HIS A 109 -1.81 11.74 -6.67
CA HIS A 109 -1.29 10.54 -7.32
C HIS A 109 0.18 10.28 -6.95
N CYS A 110 1.01 11.32 -7.07
CA CYS A 110 2.38 11.37 -6.54
C CYS A 110 2.83 12.83 -6.44
N ARG A 111 4.02 13.09 -5.91
CA ARG A 111 4.55 14.46 -5.76
C ARG A 111 4.69 15.22 -7.08
N SER A 112 5.08 14.55 -8.17
CA SER A 112 5.21 15.13 -9.51
C SER A 112 3.90 15.15 -10.31
N ALA A 113 2.85 14.51 -9.82
CA ALA A 113 1.53 14.46 -10.44
C ALA A 113 0.43 14.83 -9.41
N PRO A 114 0.28 16.14 -9.10
CA PRO A 114 -0.57 16.64 -8.01
C PRO A 114 -2.04 16.72 -8.44
N TYR A 115 -2.65 15.60 -8.72
CA TYR A 115 -4.09 15.46 -8.99
C TYR A 115 -4.69 14.33 -8.15
N PHE A 116 -5.98 14.44 -7.85
CA PHE A 116 -6.70 13.51 -6.97
C PHE A 116 -7.35 12.39 -7.79
N TRP A 117 -6.59 11.34 -8.06
CA TRP A 117 -7.11 10.16 -8.74
C TRP A 117 -7.97 9.30 -7.80
N GLY A 118 -9.24 9.03 -8.17
CA GLY A 118 -10.20 8.29 -7.33
C GLY A 118 -9.70 6.92 -6.92
N ARG A 119 -9.31 6.08 -7.89
CA ARG A 119 -8.76 4.75 -7.61
C ARG A 119 -7.44 4.81 -6.83
N GLY A 120 -6.60 5.82 -7.07
CA GLY A 120 -5.38 6.05 -6.30
C GLY A 120 -5.69 6.32 -4.83
N ASN A 121 -6.72 7.11 -4.54
CA ASN A 121 -7.19 7.34 -3.18
C ASN A 121 -7.81 6.07 -2.57
N GLY A 122 -8.42 5.19 -3.37
CA GLY A 122 -8.82 3.86 -2.93
C GLY A 122 -7.63 2.99 -2.50
N PHE A 123 -6.52 3.02 -3.25
CA PHE A 123 -5.27 2.36 -2.84
C PHE A 123 -4.72 2.93 -1.54
N ALA A 124 -4.73 4.25 -1.36
CA ALA A 124 -4.30 4.87 -0.10
C ALA A 124 -5.17 4.41 1.09
N ALA A 125 -6.50 4.36 0.93
CA ALA A 125 -7.40 3.84 1.97
C ALA A 125 -7.08 2.39 2.35
N LEU A 126 -6.89 1.53 1.35
CA LEU A 126 -6.48 0.13 1.56
C LEU A 126 -5.10 0.01 2.23
N ALA A 127 -4.16 0.91 1.90
CA ALA A 127 -2.83 0.92 2.49
C ALA A 127 -2.84 1.11 4.00
N PHE A 128 -3.65 2.05 4.50
CA PHE A 128 -3.81 2.25 5.93
C PHE A 128 -4.52 1.07 6.60
N ALA A 129 -5.56 0.51 5.99
CA ALA A 129 -6.25 -0.65 6.51
C ALA A 129 -5.30 -1.87 6.63
N GLU A 130 -4.53 -2.16 5.59
CA GLU A 130 -3.51 -3.22 5.59
C GLU A 130 -2.41 -2.92 6.63
N GLY A 131 -1.83 -1.72 6.58
CA GLY A 131 -0.76 -1.32 7.48
C GLY A 131 -1.15 -1.42 8.95
N LEU A 132 -2.32 -0.92 9.32
CA LEU A 132 -2.84 -0.97 10.69
C LEU A 132 -3.20 -2.39 11.14
N THR A 133 -3.56 -3.28 10.21
CA THR A 133 -3.84 -4.70 10.50
C THR A 133 -2.60 -5.43 10.99
N TYR A 134 -1.45 -5.16 10.40
CA TYR A 134 -0.18 -5.82 10.72
C TYR A 134 0.67 -5.07 11.76
N MET A 135 0.37 -3.81 12.02
CA MET A 135 1.10 -2.99 12.97
C MET A 135 0.74 -3.35 14.43
N PRO A 136 1.73 -3.55 15.30
CA PRO A 136 1.48 -3.76 16.73
C PRO A 136 0.66 -2.62 17.36
N GLU A 137 -0.27 -2.97 18.27
CA GLU A 137 -1.14 -1.98 18.93
C GLU A 137 -0.38 -0.89 19.68
N GLN A 138 0.80 -1.24 20.23
CA GLN A 138 1.63 -0.34 21.02
C GLN A 138 2.69 0.40 20.19
N HIS A 139 2.67 0.29 18.86
CA HIS A 139 3.65 0.97 18.03
C HIS A 139 3.49 2.49 18.10
N SER A 140 4.61 3.21 18.29
CA SER A 140 4.61 4.66 18.53
C SER A 140 3.96 5.51 17.44
N SER A 141 3.98 5.04 16.19
CA SER A 141 3.36 5.75 15.05
C SER A 141 1.92 5.35 14.78
N ARG A 142 1.32 4.46 15.60
CA ARG A 142 -0.02 3.93 15.32
C ARG A 142 -1.09 5.01 15.34
N ASP A 143 -1.09 5.85 16.36
CA ASP A 143 -2.08 6.92 16.51
C ASP A 143 -1.99 7.94 15.36
N GLU A 144 -0.78 8.23 14.89
CA GLU A 144 -0.55 9.12 13.75
C GLU A 144 -1.14 8.52 12.46
N LEU A 145 -0.89 7.24 12.17
CA LEU A 145 -1.47 6.58 10.99
C LEU A 145 -3.00 6.47 11.08
N ILE A 146 -3.57 6.23 12.27
CA ILE A 146 -5.01 6.25 12.48
C ILE A 146 -5.58 7.65 12.19
N ALA A 147 -4.94 8.71 12.67
CA ALA A 147 -5.36 10.07 12.42
C ALA A 147 -5.30 10.44 10.93
N MET A 148 -4.22 10.06 10.23
CA MET A 148 -4.09 10.27 8.78
C MET A 148 -5.19 9.52 8.01
N HIS A 149 -5.45 8.26 8.39
CA HIS A 149 -6.51 7.47 7.75
C HIS A 149 -7.90 8.04 7.99
N ALA A 150 -8.22 8.43 9.22
CA ALA A 150 -9.50 9.04 9.56
C ALA A 150 -9.73 10.34 8.79
N HIS A 151 -8.69 11.19 8.68
CA HIS A 151 -8.74 12.41 7.89
C HIS A 151 -8.95 12.12 6.39
N HIS A 152 -8.31 11.08 5.87
CA HIS A 152 -8.51 10.63 4.49
C HIS A 152 -9.95 10.16 4.23
N LEU A 153 -10.50 9.32 5.10
CA LEU A 153 -11.86 8.82 4.96
C LEU A 153 -12.90 9.95 5.07
N ASP A 154 -12.66 10.95 5.93
CA ASP A 154 -13.50 12.16 6.03
C ASP A 154 -13.47 12.95 4.71
N GLY A 155 -12.29 13.14 4.09
CA GLY A 155 -12.16 13.76 2.79
C GLY A 155 -12.91 13.02 1.68
N LEU A 156 -12.73 11.70 1.61
CA LEU A 156 -13.40 10.84 0.62
C LEU A 156 -14.92 10.84 0.79
N SER A 157 -15.43 10.81 2.03
CA SER A 157 -16.86 10.76 2.31
C SER A 157 -17.60 11.97 1.76
N LYS A 158 -16.97 13.14 1.74
CA LYS A 158 -17.53 14.41 1.21
C LYS A 158 -17.68 14.40 -0.30
N LEU A 159 -16.96 13.55 -1.00
CA LEU A 159 -16.94 13.46 -2.47
C LEU A 159 -17.65 12.23 -3.01
N GLN A 160 -18.16 11.37 -2.12
CA GLN A 160 -18.91 10.19 -2.53
C GLN A 160 -20.20 10.61 -3.26
N GLN A 161 -20.42 10.03 -4.42
CA GLN A 161 -21.60 10.30 -5.23
C GLN A 161 -22.85 9.59 -4.65
N PRO A 162 -24.07 10.04 -4.98
CA PRO A 162 -25.29 9.34 -4.55
C PRO A 162 -25.38 7.88 -4.95
N SER A 163 -24.62 7.46 -5.98
CA SER A 163 -24.45 6.06 -6.39
C SER A 163 -23.61 5.23 -5.41
N GLY A 164 -22.91 5.85 -4.45
CA GLY A 164 -21.94 5.21 -3.58
C GLY A 164 -20.52 5.12 -4.18
N MET A 165 -20.35 5.58 -5.43
CA MET A 165 -19.06 5.57 -6.13
C MET A 165 -18.35 6.93 -6.04
N TRP A 166 -17.13 6.99 -6.54
CA TRP A 166 -16.36 8.23 -6.69
C TRP A 166 -16.07 8.52 -8.15
N THR A 167 -15.78 9.77 -8.49
CA THR A 167 -15.31 10.15 -9.82
C THR A 167 -13.85 9.78 -10.00
N GLN A 168 -13.44 9.49 -11.23
CA GLN A 168 -12.03 9.16 -11.55
C GLN A 168 -11.07 10.27 -11.11
N LEU A 169 -11.44 11.54 -11.31
CA LEU A 169 -10.79 12.68 -10.66
C LEU A 169 -11.75 13.20 -9.59
N LEU A 170 -11.33 13.14 -8.34
CA LEU A 170 -12.20 13.43 -7.19
C LEU A 170 -12.67 14.90 -7.16
N ASP A 171 -11.84 15.82 -7.60
CA ASP A 171 -12.10 17.24 -7.67
C ASP A 171 -12.72 17.68 -9.02
N PHE A 172 -13.00 16.73 -9.92
CA PHE A 172 -13.60 17.02 -11.23
C PHE A 172 -14.83 16.14 -11.51
N PRO A 173 -16.03 16.62 -11.18
CA PRO A 173 -17.28 15.83 -11.22
C PRO A 173 -17.73 15.41 -12.63
N GLY A 174 -17.08 15.87 -13.67
CA GLY A 174 -17.37 15.51 -15.07
C GLY A 174 -16.71 14.21 -15.53
N THR A 175 -15.88 13.56 -14.71
CA THR A 175 -15.25 12.29 -15.06
C THR A 175 -16.18 11.10 -14.73
N TYR A 176 -15.88 9.92 -15.31
CA TYR A 176 -16.66 8.72 -15.01
C TYR A 176 -16.53 8.32 -13.53
N GLN A 177 -17.51 7.53 -13.06
CA GLN A 177 -17.50 7.00 -11.70
C GLN A 177 -16.80 5.62 -11.65
N GLU A 178 -16.04 5.38 -10.60
CA GLU A 178 -15.34 4.12 -10.32
C GLU A 178 -15.39 3.75 -8.82
#